data_953fb1ba9b535b10dbb9834a83f4cdee
#
_entry.id   953fb1ba9b535b10dbb9834a83f4cdee
#
_cell.length_a   1.000
_cell.length_b   1.000
_cell.length_c   1.000
_cell.angle_alpha   90.00
_cell.angle_beta   90.00
_cell.angle_gamma   90.00
#
_symmetry.space_group_name_H-M   'P 1'
#
loop_
_entity.id
_entity.type
_entity.pdbx_description
1 polymer ?
#
loop_
_entity_poly.entity_id
_entity_poly.type
_entity_poly.pdbx_seq_one_letter_code
_entity_poly.pdbx_strand_id
1 'polypeptide(L)'
;MAYYYLVSQLPNISTTESKSNLPITSEQFKELASRFLKEDEIKILETLSLVPSKELPSTKSAFLDVWYEKERNLRFALAQIRSQKLKKDSISLPAGCTQDIVTAARTAVGMNSPLSAEQFLYEYRLRLLEDMRPLDAFSIDAIYAYGMKLLLVERMKKFEVENGKSSYHIIYDKILENN
;
A
#
# COMPACT_ATOMS: atom_id res chain seq x y z
N MET A 1 -19.42 12.76 -11.36
CA MET A 1 -18.86 13.23 -12.67
C MET A 1 -17.84 12.19 -13.09
N ALA A 2 -17.86 11.77 -14.35
CA ALA A 2 -16.94 10.73 -14.81
C ALA A 2 -15.61 11.36 -15.25
N TYR A 3 -14.49 10.74 -14.88
CA TYR A 3 -13.14 11.28 -15.09
C TYR A 3 -12.46 10.64 -16.32
N TYR A 4 -13.15 10.57 -17.46
CA TYR A 4 -12.68 9.91 -18.68
C TYR A 4 -11.31 10.42 -19.16
N TYR A 5 -11.12 11.74 -19.18
CA TYR A 5 -9.87 12.34 -19.66
C TYR A 5 -8.69 12.02 -18.74
N LEU A 6 -8.90 12.04 -17.42
CA LEU A 6 -7.84 11.69 -16.48
C LEU A 6 -7.48 10.21 -16.65
N VAL A 7 -8.47 9.33 -16.63
CA VAL A 7 -8.24 7.87 -16.72
C VAL A 7 -7.55 7.49 -18.03
N SER A 8 -7.88 8.16 -19.16
CA SER A 8 -7.22 7.91 -20.46
C SER A 8 -5.74 8.30 -20.49
N GLN A 9 -5.30 9.18 -19.59
CA GLN A 9 -3.91 9.63 -19.50
C GLN A 9 -3.10 8.80 -18.49
N LEU A 10 -3.76 8.00 -17.64
CA LEU A 10 -3.07 7.18 -16.65
C LEU A 10 -2.44 5.96 -17.31
N PRO A 11 -1.12 5.77 -17.20
CA PRO A 11 -0.46 4.59 -17.73
C PRO A 11 -0.83 3.34 -16.95
N ASN A 12 -0.77 2.18 -17.60
CA ASN A 12 -0.98 0.92 -16.91
C ASN A 12 0.19 0.63 -15.96
N ILE A 13 -0.12 0.30 -14.71
CA ILE A 13 0.87 -0.10 -13.71
C ILE A 13 1.03 -1.63 -13.76
N SER A 14 2.17 -2.09 -14.29
CA SER A 14 2.56 -3.50 -14.21
C SER A 14 2.96 -3.83 -12.77
N THR A 15 2.34 -4.86 -12.22
CA THR A 15 2.65 -5.37 -10.88
C THR A 15 3.62 -6.56 -10.90
N THR A 16 3.87 -7.11 -12.08
CA THR A 16 4.64 -8.34 -12.28
C THR A 16 6.12 -8.07 -12.52
N GLU A 17 6.46 -6.90 -13.06
CA GLU A 17 7.84 -6.55 -13.38
C GLU A 17 8.46 -5.69 -12.27
N SER A 18 9.07 -6.35 -11.30
CA SER A 18 9.82 -5.71 -10.21
C SER A 18 10.97 -4.82 -10.71
N LYS A 19 11.49 -5.08 -11.93
CA LYS A 19 12.67 -4.40 -12.49
C LYS A 19 12.35 -3.26 -13.47
N SER A 20 11.10 -3.11 -13.93
CA SER A 20 10.76 -2.02 -14.85
C SER A 20 10.61 -0.68 -14.12
N ASN A 21 11.05 0.39 -14.76
CA ASN A 21 10.78 1.73 -14.23
C ASN A 21 9.27 1.96 -14.19
N LEU A 22 8.79 2.55 -13.08
CA LEU A 22 7.40 2.97 -13.00
C LEU A 22 7.13 4.01 -14.10
N PRO A 23 6.04 3.84 -14.85
CA PRO A 23 5.70 4.78 -15.92
C PRO A 23 5.32 6.16 -15.38
N ILE A 24 4.91 6.24 -14.12
CA ILE A 24 4.54 7.47 -13.40
C ILE A 24 4.85 7.29 -11.90
N THR A 25 5.28 8.37 -11.24
CA THR A 25 5.46 8.38 -9.78
C THR A 25 4.18 8.85 -9.08
N SER A 26 4.07 8.59 -7.77
CA SER A 26 2.94 9.08 -6.96
C SER A 26 2.82 10.60 -6.96
N GLU A 27 3.94 11.32 -7.02
CA GLU A 27 3.96 12.78 -7.11
C GLU A 27 3.44 13.28 -8.45
N GLN A 28 3.94 12.71 -9.55
CA GLN A 28 3.46 13.02 -10.91
C GLN A 28 1.98 12.67 -11.10
N PHE A 29 1.54 11.55 -10.51
CA PHE A 29 0.13 11.18 -10.52
C PHE A 29 -0.73 12.21 -9.79
N LYS A 30 -0.33 12.66 -8.60
CA LYS A 30 -1.05 13.69 -7.84
C LYS A 30 -1.12 15.01 -8.61
N GLU A 31 -0.01 15.43 -9.22
CA GLU A 31 0.04 16.62 -10.05
C GLU A 31 -0.89 16.52 -11.26
N LEU A 32 -0.87 15.40 -11.97
CA LEU A 32 -1.77 15.15 -13.10
C LEU A 32 -3.23 15.16 -12.66
N ALA A 33 -3.57 14.42 -11.62
CA ALA A 33 -4.92 14.28 -11.12
C ALA A 33 -5.50 15.61 -10.61
N SER A 34 -4.69 16.45 -9.97
CA SER A 34 -5.14 17.75 -9.45
C SER A 34 -5.72 18.68 -10.52
N ARG A 35 -5.37 18.50 -11.78
CA ARG A 35 -5.90 19.30 -12.92
C ARG A 35 -7.35 18.96 -13.27
N PHE A 36 -7.86 17.81 -12.81
CA PHE A 36 -9.18 17.28 -13.16
C PHE A 36 -10.10 17.11 -11.97
N LEU A 37 -9.55 17.05 -10.76
CA LEU A 37 -10.28 16.79 -9.52
C LEU A 37 -10.78 18.10 -8.88
N LYS A 38 -11.82 17.99 -8.06
CA LYS A 38 -12.30 19.08 -7.21
C LYS A 38 -11.41 19.22 -5.97
N GLU A 39 -11.46 20.39 -5.34
CA GLU A 39 -10.65 20.67 -4.14
C GLU A 39 -10.81 19.63 -3.02
N ASP A 40 -12.05 19.18 -2.76
CA ASP A 40 -12.30 18.16 -1.73
C ASP A 40 -11.68 16.80 -2.10
N GLU A 41 -11.71 16.44 -3.39
CA GLU A 41 -11.15 15.21 -3.92
C GLU A 41 -9.60 15.27 -3.92
N ILE A 42 -9.02 16.42 -4.21
CA ILE A 42 -7.58 16.67 -4.13
C ILE A 42 -7.10 16.52 -2.70
N LYS A 43 -7.80 17.06 -1.72
CA LYS A 43 -7.45 16.91 -0.30
C LYS A 43 -7.39 15.44 0.11
N ILE A 44 -8.35 14.62 -0.34
CA ILE A 44 -8.33 13.18 -0.09
C ILE A 44 -7.15 12.52 -0.80
N LEU A 45 -6.89 12.87 -2.06
CA LEU A 45 -5.77 12.34 -2.84
C LEU A 45 -4.41 12.64 -2.19
N GLU A 46 -4.24 13.84 -1.64
CA GLU A 46 -3.01 14.23 -0.94
C GLU A 46 -2.77 13.42 0.33
N THR A 47 -3.84 13.04 1.03
CA THR A 47 -3.78 12.25 2.27
C THR A 47 -3.67 10.74 2.04
N LEU A 48 -3.68 10.27 0.78
CA LEU A 48 -3.54 8.83 0.49
C LEU A 48 -2.28 8.27 1.13
N SER A 49 -2.45 7.22 1.90
CA SER A 49 -1.36 6.56 2.63
C SER A 49 -1.60 5.05 2.73
N LEU A 50 -0.53 4.27 2.70
CA LEU A 50 -0.59 2.84 2.98
C LEU A 50 -0.75 2.55 4.48
N VAL A 51 -0.60 3.56 5.32
CA VAL A 51 -0.74 3.42 6.77
C VAL A 51 -2.05 4.06 7.20
N PRO A 52 -3.04 3.28 7.68
CA PRO A 52 -4.30 3.84 8.14
C PRO A 52 -4.09 4.73 9.37
N SER A 53 -4.89 5.78 9.47
CA SER A 53 -4.95 6.62 10.68
C SER A 53 -5.43 5.80 11.89
N LYS A 54 -5.06 6.23 13.10
CA LYS A 54 -5.53 5.59 14.34
C LYS A 54 -7.06 5.66 14.49
N GLU A 55 -7.67 6.76 14.09
CA GLU A 55 -9.09 7.05 14.30
C GLU A 55 -9.99 6.68 13.12
N LEU A 56 -9.46 6.24 11.98
CA LEU A 56 -10.24 5.92 10.78
C LEU A 56 -11.40 6.89 10.50
N PRO A 57 -11.14 8.18 10.30
CA PRO A 57 -12.20 9.09 9.90
C PRO A 57 -12.75 8.68 8.53
N SER A 58 -14.07 8.82 8.31
CA SER A 58 -14.64 8.58 6.97
C SER A 58 -14.02 9.55 5.95
N THR A 59 -13.55 8.99 4.85
CA THR A 59 -12.90 9.76 3.77
C THR A 59 -13.90 10.27 2.73
N LYS A 60 -15.19 10.01 2.89
CA LYS A 60 -16.25 10.19 1.87
C LYS A 60 -16.06 9.30 0.62
N SER A 61 -15.11 8.38 0.63
CA SER A 61 -14.89 7.35 -0.38
C SER A 61 -15.16 5.99 0.24
N ALA A 62 -16.20 5.31 -0.23
CA ALA A 62 -16.53 3.98 0.27
C ALA A 62 -15.39 2.99 0.04
N PHE A 63 -14.68 3.11 -1.08
CA PHE A 63 -13.52 2.30 -1.40
C PHE A 63 -12.38 2.50 -0.37
N LEU A 64 -12.00 3.75 -0.09
CA LEU A 64 -10.92 4.05 0.86
C LEU A 64 -11.28 3.64 2.28
N ASP A 65 -12.50 3.87 2.72
CA ASP A 65 -12.96 3.52 4.07
C ASP A 65 -12.84 2.00 4.29
N VAL A 66 -13.31 1.19 3.33
CA VAL A 66 -13.18 -0.27 3.38
C VAL A 66 -11.71 -0.71 3.28
N TRP A 67 -10.89 -0.08 2.42
CA TRP A 67 -9.47 -0.38 2.33
C TRP A 67 -8.74 -0.14 3.66
N TYR A 68 -8.94 1.01 4.28
CA TYR A 68 -8.27 1.35 5.53
C TYR A 68 -8.72 0.45 6.69
N GLU A 69 -9.99 0.05 6.72
CA GLU A 69 -10.49 -0.92 7.69
C GLU A 69 -9.78 -2.28 7.53
N LYS A 70 -9.71 -2.81 6.32
CA LYS A 70 -9.04 -4.09 6.03
C LYS A 70 -7.54 -4.04 6.32
N GLU A 71 -6.86 -2.97 5.94
CA GLU A 71 -5.43 -2.79 6.24
C GLU A 71 -5.18 -2.68 7.74
N ARG A 72 -6.05 -1.99 8.48
CA ARG A 72 -5.99 -1.92 9.94
C ARG A 72 -6.17 -3.30 10.56
N ASN A 73 -7.15 -4.07 10.12
CA ASN A 73 -7.41 -5.43 10.59
C ASN A 73 -6.21 -6.35 10.30
N LEU A 74 -5.59 -6.24 9.13
CA LEU A 74 -4.37 -6.98 8.80
C LEU A 74 -3.22 -6.64 9.76
N ARG A 75 -3.04 -5.36 10.10
CA ARG A 75 -2.00 -4.92 11.04
C ARG A 75 -2.26 -5.45 12.45
N PHE A 76 -3.51 -5.47 12.91
CA PHE A 76 -3.88 -6.07 14.19
C PHE A 76 -3.61 -7.59 14.20
N ALA A 77 -3.98 -8.30 13.14
CA ALA A 77 -3.72 -9.74 13.01
C ALA A 77 -2.21 -10.03 13.02
N LEU A 78 -1.41 -9.28 12.28
CA LEU A 78 0.05 -9.38 12.29
C LEU A 78 0.63 -9.13 13.69
N ALA A 79 0.15 -8.09 14.38
CA ALA A 79 0.61 -7.77 15.74
C ALA A 79 0.24 -8.87 16.75
N GLN A 80 -0.98 -9.40 16.67
CA GLN A 80 -1.43 -10.50 17.53
C GLN A 80 -0.56 -11.75 17.35
N ILE A 81 -0.35 -12.19 16.10
CA ILE A 81 0.42 -13.42 15.84
C ILE A 81 1.88 -13.24 16.23
N ARG A 82 2.45 -12.03 16.04
CA ARG A 82 3.81 -11.72 16.49
C ARG A 82 3.91 -11.71 18.02
N SER A 83 2.92 -11.15 18.74
CA SER A 83 2.92 -11.17 20.21
C SER A 83 2.82 -12.60 20.77
N GLN A 84 1.98 -13.45 20.16
CA GLN A 84 1.89 -14.87 20.51
C GLN A 84 3.23 -15.60 20.30
N LYS A 85 3.91 -15.37 19.14
CA LYS A 85 5.22 -15.96 18.85
C LYS A 85 6.30 -15.52 19.85
N LEU A 86 6.19 -14.29 20.36
CA LEU A 86 7.11 -13.72 21.35
C LEU A 86 6.68 -14.00 22.80
N LYS A 87 5.60 -14.77 23.03
CA LYS A 87 5.03 -15.06 24.35
C LYS A 87 4.72 -13.80 25.16
N LYS A 88 4.28 -12.74 24.49
CA LYS A 88 3.83 -11.49 25.11
C LYS A 88 2.29 -11.47 25.22
N ASP A 89 1.76 -10.44 25.89
CA ASP A 89 0.32 -10.27 26.07
C ASP A 89 -0.41 -10.32 24.73
N SER A 90 -1.53 -11.04 24.72
CA SER A 90 -2.34 -11.22 23.51
C SER A 90 -3.08 -9.94 23.16
N ILE A 91 -2.94 -9.51 21.92
CA ILE A 91 -3.71 -8.40 21.35
C ILE A 91 -5.04 -8.97 20.86
N SER A 92 -6.17 -8.38 21.26
CA SER A 92 -7.49 -8.79 20.76
C SER A 92 -7.70 -8.31 19.31
N LEU A 93 -8.30 -9.16 18.50
CA LEU A 93 -8.66 -8.80 17.13
C LEU A 93 -9.95 -7.97 17.12
N PRO A 94 -10.06 -6.97 16.22
CA PRO A 94 -11.32 -6.28 15.97
C PRO A 94 -12.39 -7.24 15.45
N ALA A 95 -13.67 -6.94 15.74
CA ALA A 95 -14.81 -7.76 15.31
C ALA A 95 -14.92 -7.92 13.78
N GLY A 96 -14.44 -6.94 13.01
CA GLY A 96 -14.42 -6.97 11.53
C GLY A 96 -13.25 -7.75 10.91
N CYS A 97 -12.39 -8.41 11.73
CA CYS A 97 -11.26 -9.16 11.22
C CYS A 97 -11.71 -10.51 10.66
N THR A 98 -11.66 -10.66 9.35
CA THR A 98 -12.08 -11.87 8.65
C THR A 98 -11.01 -12.97 8.70
N GLN A 99 -11.42 -14.23 8.48
CA GLN A 99 -10.53 -15.40 8.57
C GLN A 99 -9.40 -15.37 7.52
N ASP A 100 -9.65 -14.83 6.33
CA ASP A 100 -8.65 -14.65 5.28
C ASP A 100 -7.51 -13.71 5.72
N ILE A 101 -7.84 -12.61 6.40
CA ILE A 101 -6.87 -11.68 6.99
C ILE A 101 -5.99 -12.38 8.03
N VAL A 102 -6.60 -13.15 8.93
CA VAL A 102 -5.85 -13.90 9.96
C VAL A 102 -4.94 -14.94 9.32
N THR A 103 -5.41 -15.63 8.29
CA THR A 103 -4.62 -16.62 7.55
C THR A 103 -3.45 -15.96 6.83
N ALA A 104 -3.66 -14.84 6.16
CA ALA A 104 -2.60 -14.08 5.50
C ALA A 104 -1.54 -13.61 6.51
N ALA A 105 -1.98 -13.08 7.66
CA ALA A 105 -1.07 -12.65 8.72
C ALA A 105 -0.24 -13.83 9.28
N ARG A 106 -0.86 -14.99 9.49
CA ARG A 106 -0.17 -16.20 9.97
C ARG A 106 0.87 -16.68 8.97
N THR A 107 0.53 -16.72 7.69
CA THR A 107 1.45 -17.12 6.61
C THR A 107 2.65 -16.18 6.57
N ALA A 108 2.42 -14.86 6.57
CA ALA A 108 3.51 -13.88 6.55
C ALA A 108 4.45 -13.99 7.76
N VAL A 109 3.91 -14.14 8.98
CA VAL A 109 4.72 -14.28 10.21
C VAL A 109 5.45 -15.63 10.27
N GLY A 110 4.94 -16.66 9.58
CA GLY A 110 5.56 -17.98 9.47
C GLY A 110 6.74 -18.05 8.51
N MET A 111 6.91 -17.07 7.64
CA MET A 111 8.01 -17.05 6.66
C MET A 111 9.36 -16.79 7.33
N ASN A 112 10.41 -17.50 6.84
CA ASN A 112 11.77 -17.37 7.37
C ASN A 112 12.46 -16.07 6.92
N SER A 113 12.13 -15.58 5.71
CA SER A 113 12.71 -14.36 5.16
C SER A 113 11.77 -13.17 5.33
N PRO A 114 12.22 -12.07 5.95
CA PRO A 114 11.45 -10.84 6.01
C PRO A 114 11.06 -10.30 4.63
N LEU A 115 11.93 -10.42 3.64
CA LEU A 115 11.64 -10.01 2.26
C LEU A 115 10.52 -10.84 1.65
N SER A 116 10.55 -12.16 1.82
CA SER A 116 9.48 -13.04 1.33
C SER A 116 8.14 -12.73 2.01
N ALA A 117 8.15 -12.40 3.29
CA ALA A 117 6.96 -11.98 4.02
C ALA A 117 6.39 -10.65 3.47
N GLU A 118 7.24 -9.67 3.17
CA GLU A 118 6.81 -8.40 2.57
C GLU A 118 6.31 -8.59 1.14
N GLN A 119 6.93 -9.46 0.33
CA GLN A 119 6.45 -9.83 -1.00
C GLN A 119 5.07 -10.47 -0.95
N PHE A 120 4.88 -11.44 -0.04
CA PHE A 120 3.59 -12.08 0.17
C PHE A 120 2.50 -11.08 0.60
N LEU A 121 2.81 -10.18 1.53
CA LEU A 121 1.88 -9.14 1.98
C LEU A 121 1.58 -8.12 0.88
N TYR A 122 2.55 -7.82 0.02
CA TYR A 122 2.35 -6.98 -1.16
C TYR A 122 1.36 -7.63 -2.14
N GLU A 123 1.56 -8.90 -2.48
CA GLU A 123 0.66 -9.65 -3.36
C GLU A 123 -0.76 -9.78 -2.76
N TYR A 124 -0.85 -10.00 -1.46
CA TYR A 124 -2.13 -10.03 -0.75
C TYR A 124 -2.87 -8.69 -0.87
N ARG A 125 -2.18 -7.57 -0.65
CA ARG A 125 -2.74 -6.23 -0.79
C ARG A 125 -3.16 -5.90 -2.22
N LEU A 126 -2.38 -6.33 -3.20
CA LEU A 126 -2.75 -6.14 -4.61
C LEU A 126 -4.04 -6.90 -4.95
N ARG A 127 -4.14 -8.17 -4.53
CA ARG A 127 -5.38 -8.94 -4.72
C ARG A 127 -6.57 -8.26 -4.04
N LEU A 128 -6.39 -7.78 -2.82
CA LEU A 128 -7.41 -7.05 -2.09
C LEU A 128 -7.88 -5.79 -2.85
N LEU A 129 -6.96 -5.04 -3.46
CA LEU A 129 -7.31 -3.89 -4.30
C LEU A 129 -8.10 -4.28 -5.55
N GLU A 130 -7.73 -5.38 -6.21
CA GLU A 130 -8.44 -5.88 -7.38
C GLU A 130 -9.85 -6.40 -7.02
N ASP A 131 -9.99 -7.11 -5.90
CA ASP A 131 -11.28 -7.63 -5.40
C ASP A 131 -12.24 -6.49 -5.01
N MET A 132 -11.70 -5.36 -4.54
CA MET A 132 -12.45 -4.17 -4.15
C MET A 132 -12.59 -3.14 -5.28
N ARG A 133 -12.11 -3.46 -6.47
CA ARG A 133 -12.10 -2.54 -7.60
C ARG A 133 -13.50 -1.96 -7.87
N PRO A 134 -13.65 -0.63 -7.94
CA PRO A 134 -14.92 -0.01 -8.29
C PRO A 134 -15.44 -0.47 -9.64
N LEU A 135 -16.74 -0.74 -9.73
CA LEU A 135 -17.39 -1.17 -10.99
C LEU A 135 -17.30 -0.10 -12.08
N ASP A 136 -17.42 1.18 -11.69
CA ASP A 136 -17.21 2.31 -12.60
C ASP A 136 -15.73 2.68 -12.63
N ALA A 137 -15.06 2.30 -13.71
CA ALA A 137 -13.65 2.60 -13.94
C ALA A 137 -13.33 4.10 -14.07
N PHE A 138 -14.34 4.94 -14.25
CA PHE A 138 -14.23 6.39 -14.39
C PHE A 138 -14.72 7.16 -13.18
N SER A 139 -14.93 6.48 -12.08
CA SER A 139 -15.31 7.06 -10.79
C SER A 139 -14.10 7.65 -10.06
N ILE A 140 -14.36 8.50 -9.07
CA ILE A 140 -13.29 9.02 -8.19
C ILE A 140 -12.65 7.89 -7.38
N ASP A 141 -13.43 6.88 -6.98
CA ASP A 141 -12.92 5.72 -6.25
C ASP A 141 -11.93 4.89 -7.10
N ALA A 142 -12.13 4.81 -8.42
CA ALA A 142 -11.18 4.17 -9.32
C ALA A 142 -9.84 4.94 -9.40
N ILE A 143 -9.87 6.26 -9.32
CA ILE A 143 -8.68 7.11 -9.27
C ILE A 143 -7.94 6.89 -7.95
N TYR A 144 -8.65 6.83 -6.82
CA TYR A 144 -8.04 6.52 -5.53
C TYR A 144 -7.46 5.09 -5.50
N ALA A 145 -8.16 4.11 -6.09
CA ALA A 145 -7.65 2.74 -6.21
C ALA A 145 -6.35 2.69 -7.03
N TYR A 146 -6.27 3.46 -8.13
CA TYR A 146 -5.05 3.61 -8.91
C TYR A 146 -3.91 4.21 -8.07
N GLY A 147 -4.17 5.26 -7.30
CA GLY A 147 -3.21 5.87 -6.40
C GLY A 147 -2.70 4.91 -5.32
N MET A 148 -3.60 4.12 -4.72
CA MET A 148 -3.22 3.10 -3.73
C MET A 148 -2.37 1.99 -4.35
N LYS A 149 -2.70 1.53 -5.57
CA LYS A 149 -1.89 0.56 -6.31
C LYS A 149 -0.48 1.10 -6.59
N LEU A 150 -0.38 2.36 -7.02
CA LEU A 150 0.89 3.03 -7.28
C LEU A 150 1.76 3.11 -6.02
N LEU A 151 1.20 3.53 -4.89
CA LEU A 151 1.90 3.58 -3.60
C LEU A 151 2.41 2.19 -3.16
N LEU A 152 1.64 1.12 -3.39
CA LEU A 152 2.08 -0.25 -3.09
C LEU A 152 3.27 -0.66 -3.94
N VAL A 153 3.24 -0.38 -5.24
CA VAL A 153 4.35 -0.72 -6.16
C VAL A 153 5.59 0.09 -5.82
N GLU A 154 5.46 1.40 -5.56
CA GLU A 154 6.58 2.25 -5.13
C GLU A 154 7.21 1.74 -3.82
N ARG A 155 6.37 1.33 -2.86
CA ARG A 155 6.88 0.75 -1.63
C ARG A 155 7.68 -0.51 -1.89
N MET A 156 7.17 -1.43 -2.72
CA MET A 156 7.84 -2.70 -3.00
C MET A 156 9.19 -2.49 -3.69
N LYS A 157 9.32 -1.50 -4.56
CA LYS A 157 10.60 -1.14 -5.20
C LYS A 157 11.70 -0.74 -4.22
N LYS A 158 11.34 -0.20 -3.04
CA LYS A 158 12.33 0.13 -2.00
C LYS A 158 13.01 -1.11 -1.39
N PHE A 159 12.46 -2.30 -1.61
CA PHE A 159 13.03 -3.57 -1.14
C PHE A 159 13.90 -4.28 -2.19
N GLU A 160 14.29 -3.62 -3.27
CA GLU A 160 15.23 -4.17 -4.24
C GLU A 160 16.62 -4.31 -3.61
N VAL A 161 17.16 -5.54 -3.67
CA VAL A 161 18.44 -5.90 -3.03
C VAL A 161 19.60 -5.07 -3.57
N GLU A 162 19.59 -4.76 -4.86
CA GLU A 162 20.66 -3.98 -5.51
C GLU A 162 20.70 -2.53 -5.01
N ASN A 163 19.53 -1.90 -4.90
CA ASN A 163 19.40 -0.55 -4.33
C ASN A 163 19.81 -0.54 -2.84
N GLY A 164 19.47 -1.60 -2.11
CA GLY A 164 19.88 -1.76 -0.72
C GLY A 164 21.39 -1.90 -0.56
N LYS A 165 22.05 -2.67 -1.42
CA LYS A 165 23.51 -2.81 -1.43
C LYS A 165 24.21 -1.50 -1.76
N SER A 166 23.74 -0.78 -2.79
CA SER A 166 24.30 0.52 -3.17
C SER A 166 24.18 1.53 -2.03
N SER A 167 23.03 1.60 -1.39
CA SER A 167 22.81 2.48 -0.23
C SER A 167 23.69 2.10 0.96
N TYR A 168 23.87 0.79 1.21
CA TYR A 168 24.76 0.30 2.26
C TYR A 168 26.22 0.74 2.00
N HIS A 169 26.72 0.58 0.77
CA HIS A 169 28.09 1.01 0.43
C HIS A 169 28.27 2.51 0.61
N ILE A 170 27.32 3.34 0.16
CA ILE A 170 27.38 4.79 0.34
C ILE A 170 27.44 5.18 1.82
N ILE A 171 26.64 4.53 2.67
CA ILE A 171 26.65 4.81 4.12
C ILE A 171 27.93 4.33 4.76
N TYR A 172 28.41 3.14 4.37
CA TYR A 172 29.66 2.56 4.90
C TYR A 172 30.86 3.44 4.57
N ASP A 173 30.98 3.87 3.32
CA ASP A 173 32.07 4.75 2.86
C ASP A 173 32.05 6.10 3.60
N LYS A 174 30.88 6.71 3.79
CA LYS A 174 30.75 7.93 4.59
C LYS A 174 31.17 7.76 6.04
N ILE A 175 30.93 6.59 6.64
CA ILE A 175 31.37 6.32 8.02
C ILE A 175 32.90 6.20 8.08
N LEU A 176 33.52 5.58 7.07
CA LEU A 176 34.97 5.44 7.00
C LEU A 176 35.68 6.77 6.72
N GLU A 177 35.09 7.65 5.91
CA GLU A 177 35.66 8.98 5.62
C GLU A 177 35.57 9.94 6.81
N ASN A 178 34.68 9.71 7.77
CA ASN A 178 34.47 10.55 8.96
C ASN A 178 35.24 10.04 10.22
N ASN A 179 35.99 8.93 10.10
CA ASN A 179 36.90 8.43 11.13
C ASN A 179 38.36 8.56 10.71
#